data_5ff20f9fe3a25fdd5ae149791e7992ab
#
_entry.id   5ff20f9fe3a25fdd5ae149791e7992ab
#
_cell.length_a   1.000
_cell.length_b   1.000
_cell.length_c   1.000
_cell.angle_alpha   90.00
_cell.angle_beta   90.00
_cell.angle_gamma   90.00
#
_symmetry.space_group_name_H-M   'P 1'
#
loop_
_entity.id
_entity.type
_entity.pdbx_description
1 polymer ?
#
loop_
_entity_poly.entity_id
_entity_poly.type
_entity_poly.pdbx_seq_one_letter_code
_entity_poly.pdbx_strand_id
1 'polypeptide(L)'
;MIARIADFLYREADLLDAAAWDDWLDLFTDDARYWVPNHPGQTDPLGEVSLYYEDLALMQARIGRLRHPRAMGLPTRTSHVVGNVRLIGTTPRGDLEVRSRFQMIEFIDDEKRLHGGSVTHHLEETPDGFRIRLKRVDLVDAGGVFGLLQVFF
;
A
#
# COMPACT_ATOMS: atom_id res chain seq x y z
N MET A 1 -4.31 -16.50 14.57
CA MET A 1 -3.91 -15.09 14.40
C MET A 1 -3.22 -14.86 13.05
N ILE A 2 -2.09 -15.50 12.78
CA ILE A 2 -1.35 -15.24 11.53
C ILE A 2 -2.15 -15.58 10.26
N ALA A 3 -2.94 -16.62 10.25
CA ALA A 3 -3.79 -16.97 9.11
C ALA A 3 -4.85 -15.89 8.83
N ARG A 4 -5.44 -15.31 9.87
CA ARG A 4 -6.41 -14.21 9.74
C ARG A 4 -5.76 -12.94 9.20
N ILE A 5 -4.53 -12.65 9.66
CA ILE A 5 -3.74 -11.52 9.16
C ILE A 5 -3.41 -11.73 7.68
N ALA A 6 -2.92 -12.91 7.31
CA ALA A 6 -2.58 -13.21 5.93
C ALA A 6 -3.81 -13.09 5.00
N ASP A 7 -4.95 -13.63 5.41
CA ASP A 7 -6.20 -13.52 4.66
C ASP A 7 -6.63 -12.06 4.46
N PHE A 8 -6.49 -11.23 5.49
CA PHE A 8 -6.76 -9.80 5.40
C PHE A 8 -5.85 -9.11 4.37
N LEU A 9 -4.53 -9.42 4.35
CA LEU A 9 -3.59 -8.87 3.39
C LEU A 9 -3.87 -9.36 1.96
N TYR A 10 -4.30 -10.60 1.80
CA TYR A 10 -4.69 -11.13 0.48
C TYR A 10 -5.94 -10.43 -0.05
N ARG A 11 -6.92 -10.19 0.82
CA ARG A 11 -8.11 -9.41 0.46
C ARG A 11 -7.75 -7.98 0.08
N GLU A 12 -6.83 -7.33 0.79
CA GLU A 12 -6.34 -6.00 0.43
C GLU A 12 -5.77 -6.00 -0.99
N ALA A 13 -4.92 -6.98 -1.32
CA ALA A 13 -4.33 -7.13 -2.64
C ALA A 13 -5.39 -7.35 -3.72
N ASP A 14 -6.39 -8.19 -3.46
CA ASP A 14 -7.49 -8.44 -4.40
C ASP A 14 -8.30 -7.16 -4.68
N LEU A 15 -8.54 -6.34 -3.66
CA LEU A 15 -9.24 -5.06 -3.83
C LEU A 15 -8.43 -4.08 -4.70
N LEU A 16 -7.13 -4.02 -4.51
CA LEU A 16 -6.24 -3.20 -5.34
C LEU A 16 -6.25 -3.66 -6.80
N ASP A 17 -6.14 -4.96 -7.03
CA ASP A 17 -6.13 -5.54 -8.37
C ASP A 17 -7.49 -5.42 -9.09
N ALA A 18 -8.57 -5.40 -8.33
CA ALA A 18 -9.91 -5.15 -8.85
C ALA A 18 -10.23 -3.65 -9.03
N ALA A 19 -9.32 -2.75 -8.67
CA ALA A 19 -9.56 -1.31 -8.61
C ALA A 19 -10.82 -0.96 -7.79
N ALA A 20 -11.10 -1.73 -6.75
CA ALA A 20 -12.22 -1.53 -5.83
C ALA A 20 -11.83 -0.50 -4.75
N TRP A 21 -11.63 0.74 -5.18
CA TRP A 21 -10.99 1.80 -4.37
C TRP A 21 -11.78 2.17 -3.12
N ASP A 22 -13.10 2.23 -3.19
CA ASP A 22 -13.91 2.56 -2.02
C ASP A 22 -13.81 1.47 -0.95
N ASP A 23 -13.94 0.20 -1.36
CA ASP A 23 -13.79 -0.94 -0.45
C ASP A 23 -12.37 -1.02 0.13
N TRP A 24 -11.37 -0.66 -0.65
CA TRP A 24 -9.98 -0.61 -0.18
C TRP A 24 -9.79 0.49 0.86
N LEU A 25 -10.31 1.71 0.63
CA LEU A 25 -10.25 2.80 1.61
C LEU A 25 -10.96 2.45 2.92
N ASP A 26 -12.03 1.67 2.87
CA ASP A 26 -12.76 1.22 4.05
C ASP A 26 -11.92 0.30 4.96
N LEU A 27 -10.81 -0.24 4.46
CA LEU A 27 -9.87 -0.99 5.29
C LEU A 27 -9.03 -0.11 6.23
N PHE A 28 -8.98 1.19 6.00
CA PHE A 28 -8.11 2.12 6.73
C PHE A 28 -8.83 2.77 7.92
N THR A 29 -8.06 3.09 8.97
CA THR A 29 -8.54 3.96 10.04
C THR A 29 -8.61 5.40 9.57
N ASP A 30 -9.34 6.27 10.29
CA ASP A 30 -9.52 7.67 9.90
C ASP A 30 -8.20 8.46 9.94
N ASP A 31 -7.25 8.07 10.80
CA ASP A 31 -5.95 8.69 10.95
C ASP A 31 -4.82 7.94 10.22
N ALA A 32 -5.17 7.09 9.27
CA ALA A 32 -4.22 6.26 8.56
C ALA A 32 -3.22 7.04 7.72
N ARG A 33 -2.10 6.39 7.43
CA ARG A 33 -1.09 6.87 6.49
C ARG A 33 -0.69 5.76 5.51
N TYR A 34 -0.55 6.14 4.26
CA TYR A 34 0.07 5.35 3.20
C TYR A 34 1.43 5.95 2.88
N TRP A 35 2.49 5.20 3.11
CA TRP A 35 3.85 5.71 3.03
C TRP A 35 4.71 4.85 2.13
N VAL A 36 5.29 5.47 1.10
CA VAL A 36 6.31 4.86 0.24
C VAL A 36 7.57 5.69 0.37
N PRO A 37 8.57 5.24 1.15
CA PRO A 37 9.84 5.95 1.33
C PRO A 37 10.60 6.13 0.02
N ASN A 38 11.38 7.21 -0.07
CA ASN A 38 12.17 7.54 -1.26
C ASN A 38 13.53 6.84 -1.30
N HIS A 39 14.00 6.33 -0.17
CA HIS A 39 15.26 5.59 -0.09
C HIS A 39 15.21 4.51 0.97
N PRO A 40 16.10 3.49 0.87
CA PRO A 40 16.19 2.45 1.90
C PRO A 40 16.51 3.04 3.28
N GLY A 41 15.79 2.56 4.30
CA GLY A 41 16.06 2.97 5.69
C GLY A 41 15.53 4.34 6.08
N GLN A 42 14.76 5.01 5.24
CA GLN A 42 14.09 6.25 5.64
C GLN A 42 13.21 6.02 6.86
N THR A 43 13.43 6.80 7.92
CA THR A 43 12.71 6.65 9.21
C THR A 43 11.81 7.84 9.54
N ASP A 44 12.04 9.00 8.92
CA ASP A 44 11.31 10.23 9.19
C ASP A 44 10.51 10.66 7.94
N PRO A 45 9.19 10.41 7.91
CA PRO A 45 8.37 10.81 6.76
C PRO A 45 8.13 12.32 6.70
N LEU A 46 8.38 13.08 7.77
CA LEU A 46 8.14 14.52 7.85
C LEU A 46 9.40 15.33 7.58
N GLY A 47 10.58 14.81 7.96
CA GLY A 47 11.87 15.47 7.78
C GLY A 47 12.54 15.21 6.43
N GLU A 48 12.06 14.24 5.68
CA GLU A 48 12.60 13.83 4.37
C GLU A 48 11.47 13.65 3.36
N VAL A 49 11.77 13.91 2.08
CA VAL A 49 10.82 13.69 0.98
C VAL A 49 10.59 12.19 0.80
N SER A 50 9.34 11.79 0.67
CA SER A 50 8.92 10.44 0.32
C SER A 50 8.39 10.39 -1.12
N LEU A 51 8.34 9.20 -1.72
CA LEU A 51 7.60 8.99 -2.97
C LEU A 51 6.10 9.26 -2.72
N TYR A 52 5.56 8.70 -1.65
CA TYR A 52 4.21 8.98 -1.15
C TYR A 52 4.21 9.02 0.37
N TYR A 53 3.55 10.01 0.94
CA TYR A 53 3.15 10.06 2.34
C TYR A 53 1.78 10.70 2.40
N GLU A 54 0.75 9.87 2.43
CA GLU A 54 -0.63 10.29 2.19
C GLU A 54 -1.53 9.93 3.38
N ASP A 55 -2.37 10.89 3.77
CA ASP A 55 -3.54 10.63 4.61
C ASP A 55 -4.74 10.18 3.74
N LEU A 56 -5.89 9.91 4.35
CA LEU A 56 -7.08 9.49 3.61
C LEU A 56 -7.51 10.51 2.55
N ALA A 57 -7.44 11.80 2.85
CA ALA A 57 -7.85 12.86 1.91
C ALA A 57 -6.99 12.84 0.65
N LEU A 58 -5.67 12.67 0.80
CA LEU A 58 -4.74 12.58 -0.33
C LEU A 58 -4.93 11.27 -1.11
N MET A 59 -5.18 10.15 -0.42
CA MET A 59 -5.51 8.89 -1.09
C MET A 59 -6.80 9.01 -1.90
N GLN A 60 -7.84 9.63 -1.36
CA GLN A 60 -9.10 9.89 -2.05
C GLN A 60 -8.89 10.77 -3.29
N ALA A 61 -8.07 11.82 -3.18
CA ALA A 61 -7.76 12.70 -4.31
C ALA A 61 -7.05 11.93 -5.43
N ARG A 62 -6.10 11.04 -5.08
CA ARG A 62 -5.39 10.22 -6.06
C ARG A 62 -6.33 9.21 -6.74
N ILE A 63 -7.22 8.59 -5.99
CA ILE A 63 -8.26 7.70 -6.52
C ILE A 63 -9.18 8.46 -7.48
N GLY A 64 -9.56 9.69 -7.15
CA GLY A 64 -10.34 10.55 -8.04
C GLY A 64 -9.66 10.73 -9.40
N ARG A 65 -8.35 10.93 -9.43
CA ARG A 65 -7.58 11.02 -10.68
C ARG A 65 -7.55 9.69 -11.43
N LEU A 66 -7.41 8.56 -10.73
CA LEU A 66 -7.41 7.23 -11.36
C LEU A 66 -8.75 6.89 -12.03
N ARG A 67 -9.86 7.41 -11.49
CA ARG A 67 -11.22 7.19 -12.04
C ARG A 67 -11.55 8.05 -13.24
N HIS A 68 -10.84 9.16 -13.46
CA HIS A 68 -11.13 10.07 -14.55
C HIS A 68 -10.31 9.73 -15.80
N PRO A 69 -10.95 9.28 -16.92
CA PRO A 69 -10.25 8.90 -18.15
C PRO A 69 -9.49 10.07 -18.81
N ARG A 70 -9.84 11.31 -18.46
CA ARG A 70 -9.21 12.54 -18.98
C ARG A 70 -8.17 13.12 -18.01
N ALA A 71 -8.09 12.62 -16.79
CA ALA A 71 -6.98 12.93 -15.91
C ALA A 71 -5.70 12.28 -16.48
N MET A 72 -4.53 12.77 -16.09
CA MET A 72 -3.23 12.38 -16.65
C MET A 72 -2.84 10.92 -16.38
N GLY A 73 -3.77 10.07 -15.92
CA GLY A 73 -3.57 8.66 -15.68
C GLY A 73 -3.80 7.83 -16.93
N LEU A 74 -2.87 6.95 -17.24
CA LEU A 74 -3.05 5.93 -18.26
C LEU A 74 -3.83 4.75 -17.68
N PRO A 75 -4.67 4.05 -18.48
CA PRO A 75 -5.30 2.82 -18.03
C PRO A 75 -4.25 1.82 -17.58
N THR A 76 -4.44 1.25 -16.40
CA THR A 76 -3.50 0.31 -15.81
C THR A 76 -4.23 -0.90 -15.22
N ARG A 77 -3.56 -2.05 -15.26
CA ARG A 77 -3.99 -3.28 -14.60
C ARG A 77 -2.85 -3.80 -13.77
N THR A 78 -3.17 -4.37 -12.62
CA THR A 78 -2.17 -4.89 -11.69
C THR A 78 -2.48 -6.30 -11.25
N SER A 79 -1.45 -7.01 -10.83
CA SER A 79 -1.57 -8.31 -10.17
C SER A 79 -0.56 -8.39 -9.05
N HIS A 80 -1.05 -8.50 -7.81
CA HIS A 80 -0.23 -8.64 -6.62
C HIS A 80 -0.05 -10.09 -6.21
N VAL A 81 1.14 -10.42 -5.74
CA VAL A 81 1.40 -11.63 -4.94
C VAL A 81 1.97 -11.17 -3.61
N VAL A 82 1.34 -11.59 -2.52
CA VAL A 82 1.74 -11.28 -1.14
C VAL A 82 2.18 -12.58 -0.46
N GLY A 83 3.30 -12.51 0.24
CA GLY A 83 3.83 -13.67 0.95
C GLY A 83 4.71 -13.27 2.12
N ASN A 84 5.31 -14.28 2.76
CA ASN A 84 6.21 -14.10 3.90
C ASN A 84 5.59 -13.24 5.01
N VAL A 85 4.32 -13.45 5.29
CA VAL A 85 3.56 -12.70 6.30
C VAL A 85 4.04 -13.08 7.70
N ARG A 86 4.44 -12.09 8.48
CA ARG A 86 4.94 -12.25 9.85
C ARG A 86 4.35 -11.23 10.79
N LEU A 87 3.89 -11.68 11.93
CA LEU A 87 3.61 -10.80 13.07
C LEU A 87 4.93 -10.50 13.78
N ILE A 88 5.36 -9.23 13.77
CA ILE A 88 6.64 -8.80 14.32
C ILE A 88 6.49 -8.42 15.80
N GLY A 89 5.39 -7.77 16.13
CA GLY A 89 5.15 -7.30 17.49
C GLY A 89 3.91 -6.43 17.57
N THR A 90 3.91 -5.54 18.54
CA THR A 90 2.83 -4.61 18.81
C THR A 90 3.40 -3.21 18.95
N THR A 91 2.75 -2.23 18.35
CA THR A 91 3.15 -0.83 18.48
C THR A 91 2.81 -0.27 19.85
N PRO A 92 3.39 0.88 20.27
CA PRO A 92 3.01 1.54 21.54
C PRO A 92 1.51 1.88 21.64
N ARG A 93 0.80 2.00 20.52
CA ARG A 93 -0.65 2.22 20.48
C ARG A 93 -1.47 0.94 20.63
N GLY A 94 -0.83 -0.22 20.57
CA GLY A 94 -1.50 -1.52 20.64
C GLY A 94 -1.84 -2.13 19.28
N ASP A 95 -1.49 -1.48 18.16
CA ASP A 95 -1.68 -2.05 16.84
C ASP A 95 -0.71 -3.22 16.61
N LEU A 96 -1.15 -4.22 15.88
CA LEU A 96 -0.26 -5.31 15.46
C LEU A 96 0.71 -4.81 14.40
N GLU A 97 2.00 -5.03 14.59
CA GLU A 97 3.02 -4.75 13.58
C GLU A 97 3.26 -5.99 12.74
N VAL A 98 2.87 -5.91 11.47
CA VAL A 98 2.93 -7.03 10.51
C VAL A 98 3.88 -6.68 9.39
N ARG A 99 4.77 -7.62 9.04
CA ARG A 99 5.64 -7.49 7.87
C ARG A 99 5.32 -8.56 6.86
N SER A 100 5.34 -8.18 5.58
CA SER A 100 5.16 -9.08 4.46
C SER A 100 6.07 -8.71 3.30
N ARG A 101 6.10 -9.55 2.27
CA ARG A 101 6.73 -9.27 0.98
C ARG A 101 5.66 -9.23 -0.08
N PHE A 102 5.88 -8.42 -1.12
CA PHE A 102 5.00 -8.40 -2.28
C PHE A 102 5.78 -8.34 -3.57
N GLN A 103 5.14 -8.81 -4.62
CA GLN A 103 5.49 -8.56 -6.00
C GLN A 103 4.22 -8.12 -6.72
N MET A 104 4.33 -7.13 -7.57
CA MET A 104 3.21 -6.62 -8.35
C MET A 104 3.63 -6.44 -9.80
N ILE A 105 2.89 -7.05 -10.70
CA ILE A 105 2.99 -6.77 -12.12
C ILE A 105 2.01 -5.65 -12.43
N GLU A 106 2.51 -4.60 -13.08
CA GLU A 106 1.70 -3.50 -13.59
C GLU A 106 1.75 -3.51 -15.12
N PHE A 107 0.59 -3.48 -15.76
CA PHE A 107 0.47 -3.29 -17.20
C PHE A 107 -0.08 -1.91 -17.47
N ILE A 108 0.74 -1.05 -18.06
CA ILE A 108 0.44 0.34 -18.35
C ILE A 108 1.12 0.75 -19.65
N ASP A 109 0.41 1.46 -20.55
CA ASP A 109 0.93 1.95 -21.82
C ASP A 109 1.61 0.84 -22.66
N ASP A 110 0.95 -0.31 -22.74
CA ASP A 110 1.44 -1.50 -23.45
C ASP A 110 2.74 -2.10 -22.90
N GLU A 111 3.18 -1.67 -21.73
CA GLU A 111 4.37 -2.18 -21.05
C GLU A 111 4.02 -2.92 -19.77
N LYS A 112 4.75 -3.98 -19.50
CA LYS A 112 4.75 -4.63 -18.19
C LYS A 112 5.89 -4.07 -17.34
N ARG A 113 5.54 -3.69 -16.11
CA ARG A 113 6.51 -3.28 -15.08
C ARG A 113 6.37 -4.21 -13.89
N LEU A 114 7.49 -4.54 -13.28
CA LEU A 114 7.53 -5.33 -12.06
C LEU A 114 7.95 -4.42 -10.89
N HIS A 115 7.11 -4.39 -9.86
CA HIS A 115 7.42 -3.73 -8.60
C HIS A 115 7.50 -4.78 -7.50
N GLY A 116 8.28 -4.52 -6.46
CA GLY A 116 8.37 -5.43 -5.34
C GLY A 116 9.14 -4.85 -4.18
N GLY A 117 9.00 -5.50 -3.05
CA GLY A 117 9.67 -5.09 -1.82
C GLY A 117 9.02 -5.66 -0.58
N SER A 118 9.15 -4.94 0.52
CA SER A 118 8.54 -5.30 1.79
C SER A 118 7.45 -4.31 2.17
N VAL A 119 6.46 -4.79 2.89
CA VAL A 119 5.38 -3.96 3.43
C VAL A 119 5.33 -4.12 4.94
N THR A 120 5.24 -3.01 5.66
CA THR A 120 4.93 -2.97 7.08
C THR A 120 3.53 -2.41 7.25
N HIS A 121 2.66 -3.19 7.86
CA HIS A 121 1.34 -2.75 8.28
C HIS A 121 1.29 -2.56 9.80
N HIS A 122 0.66 -1.48 10.25
CA HIS A 122 0.15 -1.40 11.62
C HIS A 122 -1.36 -1.63 11.55
N LEU A 123 -1.80 -2.72 12.17
CA LEU A 123 -3.21 -3.16 12.11
C LEU A 123 -3.88 -2.98 13.46
N GLU A 124 -4.93 -2.17 13.48
CA GLU A 124 -5.85 -2.09 14.60
C GLU A 124 -6.77 -3.31 14.57
N GLU A 125 -6.87 -4.02 15.69
CA GLU A 125 -7.85 -5.09 15.83
C GLU A 125 -9.23 -4.51 16.11
N THR A 126 -10.24 -5.02 15.42
CA THR A 126 -11.64 -4.65 15.60
C THR A 126 -12.49 -5.90 15.81
N PRO A 127 -13.73 -5.77 16.33
CA PRO A 127 -14.62 -6.92 16.45
C PRO A 127 -14.83 -7.68 15.14
N ASP A 128 -14.77 -6.99 14.01
CA ASP A 128 -15.03 -7.56 12.69
C ASP A 128 -13.76 -7.94 11.92
N GLY A 129 -12.56 -7.74 12.50
CA GLY A 129 -11.29 -8.08 11.87
C GLY A 129 -10.19 -7.06 12.12
N PHE A 130 -9.68 -6.43 11.08
CA PHE A 130 -8.57 -5.49 11.16
C PHE A 130 -8.85 -4.21 10.39
N ARG A 131 -8.20 -3.10 10.81
CA ARG A 131 -8.09 -1.86 10.04
C ARG A 131 -6.63 -1.44 9.93
N ILE A 132 -6.27 -0.83 8.82
CA ILE A 132 -4.91 -0.37 8.55
C ILE A 132 -4.73 1.04 9.09
N ARG A 133 -3.82 1.22 10.05
CA ARG A 133 -3.41 2.54 10.53
C ARG A 133 -2.18 3.05 9.79
N LEU A 134 -1.27 2.16 9.43
CA LEU A 134 -0.12 2.48 8.60
C LEU A 134 0.08 1.37 7.57
N LYS A 135 0.28 1.75 6.32
CA LYS A 135 0.83 0.89 5.29
C LYS A 135 2.11 1.55 4.77
N ARG A 136 3.25 0.99 5.15
CA ARG A 136 4.56 1.40 4.64
C ARG A 136 5.04 0.40 3.60
N VAL A 137 5.32 0.90 2.40
CA VAL A 137 5.82 0.08 1.28
C VAL A 137 7.26 0.48 0.98
N ASP A 138 8.19 -0.43 1.26
CA ASP A 138 9.61 -0.25 0.97
C ASP A 138 9.93 -0.97 -0.35
N LEU A 139 10.01 -0.20 -1.43
CA LEU A 139 10.35 -0.73 -2.75
C LEU A 139 11.81 -1.16 -2.79
N VAL A 140 12.10 -2.29 -3.43
CA VAL A 140 13.46 -2.83 -3.55
C VAL A 140 14.39 -1.89 -4.33
N ASP A 141 13.83 -1.10 -5.24
CA ASP A 141 14.54 -0.11 -6.06
C ASP A 141 14.31 1.34 -5.59
N ALA A 142 13.92 1.54 -4.33
CA ALA A 142 13.82 2.87 -3.74
C ALA A 142 15.14 3.65 -3.87
N GLY A 143 15.03 4.91 -4.27
CA GLY A 143 16.18 5.75 -4.63
C GLY A 143 16.62 5.65 -6.10
N GLY A 144 16.06 4.71 -6.85
CA GLY A 144 16.27 4.60 -8.28
C GLY A 144 15.40 5.58 -9.09
N VAL A 145 15.48 5.46 -10.41
CA VAL A 145 14.65 6.24 -11.32
C VAL A 145 13.36 5.48 -11.59
N PHE A 146 12.24 6.13 -11.33
CA PHE A 146 10.91 5.60 -11.62
C PHE A 146 10.31 6.33 -12.81
N GLY A 147 9.57 5.60 -13.64
CA GLY A 147 8.62 6.20 -14.57
C GLY A 147 7.37 6.70 -13.84
N LEU A 148 6.28 6.87 -14.56
CA LEU A 148 5.00 7.27 -13.96
C LEU A 148 4.54 6.25 -12.93
N LEU A 149 4.40 6.67 -11.68
CA LEU A 149 3.80 5.91 -10.59
C LEU A 149 2.44 6.53 -10.28
N GLN A 150 1.37 5.80 -10.51
CA GLN A 150 0.01 6.31 -10.27
C GLN A 150 -0.85 5.39 -9.41
N VAL A 151 -0.56 4.09 -9.39
CA VAL A 151 -1.32 3.10 -8.62
C VAL A 151 -0.77 2.94 -7.21
N PHE A 152 -1.58 2.32 -6.35
CA PHE A 152 -1.16 1.90 -5.02
C PHE A 152 -0.49 0.52 -5.08
N PHE A 153 0.53 0.35 -4.25
CA PHE A 153 1.22 -0.93 -4.08
C PHE A 153 0.59 -1.79 -3.01
#